data_97ee5ef7c5313f50da60b482afc533d6
#
_entry.id   97ee5ef7c5313f50da60b482afc533d6
#
_cell.length_a   1.000
_cell.length_b   1.000
_cell.length_c   1.000
_cell.angle_alpha   90.00
_cell.angle_beta   90.00
_cell.angle_gamma   90.00
#
_symmetry.space_group_name_H-M   'P 1'
#
loop_
_entity.id
_entity.type
_entity.pdbx_description
1 polymer ?
#
loop_
_entity_poly.entity_id
_entity_poly.type
_entity_poly.pdbx_seq_one_letter_code
_entity_poly.pdbx_strand_id
1 'polypeptide(L)'
;LSGLGGAATTVFASGILGSDPAFGLFAALADGTVVELPAVEVARVQVIHNSPSPTVDVYANGDLLLDDFAFRTATPFTTLPAGVNIDLGVALDNSSSVEDTLVNFPVMFENGKTYVVIATGIVGDMDTPFDLAVFDMGQEAAGDDTEVDLLLYHGSTDAPAVDVLVDGGGTLFDDVAYGDFQGYVSVPAGAYTLNLTPADDNSTVVVSYQADLSGAGGLAATVFASGFFDGTDPAFQVWVALPDGTTFPLQLATNVRTLTDQLGYYRVAPNPASSMVQVSYELSEKLDLQLTLFDANGRLLQLRNLGEQLPGEYTEELNVAQLPEGVYFLNLVSSQGVANQRIIVTK
;
A
#
# COMPACT_ATOMS: atom_id res chain seq x y z
N LEU A 1 15.98 -3.97 -40.68
CA LEU A 1 15.74 -4.01 -42.15
C LEU A 1 15.66 -2.60 -42.80
N SER A 2 16.05 -1.57 -42.03
CA SER A 2 16.18 -0.21 -42.59
C SER A 2 17.21 -0.21 -43.75
N GLY A 3 16.84 0.30 -44.93
CA GLY A 3 17.67 0.30 -46.13
C GLY A 3 17.38 -0.81 -47.15
N LEU A 4 16.47 -1.74 -46.85
CA LEU A 4 16.05 -2.82 -47.74
C LEU A 4 14.75 -2.52 -48.50
N GLY A 5 14.34 -1.24 -48.60
CA GLY A 5 13.13 -0.84 -49.34
C GLY A 5 13.19 -1.33 -50.78
N GLY A 6 12.19 -2.16 -51.20
CA GLY A 6 12.12 -2.73 -52.52
C GLY A 6 12.91 -4.07 -52.73
N ALA A 7 13.62 -4.57 -51.70
CA ALA A 7 14.29 -5.83 -51.79
C ALA A 7 13.34 -6.99 -51.43
N ALA A 8 13.40 -8.08 -52.15
CA ALA A 8 12.76 -9.36 -51.77
C ALA A 8 13.64 -10.09 -50.75
N THR A 9 13.07 -10.45 -49.60
CA THR A 9 13.77 -11.16 -48.55
C THR A 9 12.97 -12.39 -48.10
N THR A 10 13.65 -13.48 -47.73
CA THR A 10 13.03 -14.66 -47.11
C THR A 10 13.40 -14.64 -45.63
N VAL A 11 12.42 -14.54 -44.75
CA VAL A 11 12.64 -14.73 -43.29
C VAL A 11 12.42 -16.20 -42.95
N PHE A 12 13.36 -16.81 -42.20
CA PHE A 12 13.27 -18.20 -41.79
C PHE A 12 13.79 -18.36 -40.36
N ALA A 13 13.26 -19.36 -39.66
CA ALA A 13 13.73 -19.79 -38.35
C ALA A 13 14.76 -20.88 -38.49
N SER A 14 15.81 -20.86 -37.70
CA SER A 14 16.87 -21.88 -37.68
C SER A 14 17.38 -22.09 -36.26
N GLY A 15 17.96 -23.26 -35.99
CA GLY A 15 18.44 -23.61 -34.67
C GLY A 15 17.44 -24.39 -33.81
N ILE A 16 17.79 -24.66 -32.57
CA ILE A 16 17.01 -25.46 -31.62
C ILE A 16 16.73 -24.62 -30.37
N LEU A 17 15.47 -24.53 -29.97
CA LEU A 17 15.07 -23.79 -28.79
C LEU A 17 15.70 -24.44 -27.53
N GLY A 18 16.50 -23.65 -26.77
CA GLY A 18 17.15 -24.09 -25.55
C GLY A 18 18.38 -25.03 -25.76
N SER A 19 18.94 -25.12 -27.00
CA SER A 19 20.08 -25.97 -27.32
C SER A 19 21.06 -25.29 -28.29
N ASP A 20 22.15 -25.95 -28.63
CA ASP A 20 23.13 -25.48 -29.62
C ASP A 20 22.97 -26.25 -30.94
N PRO A 21 22.94 -25.58 -32.11
CA PRO A 21 22.93 -24.14 -32.31
C PRO A 21 21.62 -23.49 -31.83
N ALA A 22 21.74 -22.32 -31.18
CA ALA A 22 20.61 -21.61 -30.62
C ALA A 22 19.55 -21.24 -31.67
N PHE A 23 18.28 -21.29 -31.29
CA PHE A 23 17.19 -20.85 -32.16
C PHE A 23 17.31 -19.34 -32.44
N GLY A 24 17.18 -18.99 -33.72
CA GLY A 24 17.20 -17.60 -34.20
C GLY A 24 16.33 -17.42 -35.44
N LEU A 25 15.99 -16.15 -35.71
CA LEU A 25 15.36 -15.72 -36.95
C LEU A 25 16.40 -15.08 -37.86
N PHE A 26 16.36 -15.44 -39.13
CA PHE A 26 17.32 -14.99 -40.14
C PHE A 26 16.60 -14.43 -41.35
N ALA A 27 17.18 -13.41 -41.99
CA ALA A 27 16.75 -12.87 -43.26
C ALA A 27 17.76 -13.23 -44.35
N ALA A 28 17.33 -13.99 -45.36
CA ALA A 28 18.13 -14.24 -46.56
C ALA A 28 17.79 -13.13 -47.63
N LEU A 29 18.80 -12.39 -48.04
CA LEU A 29 18.72 -11.37 -49.04
C LEU A 29 18.89 -11.95 -50.45
N ALA A 30 18.45 -11.19 -51.47
CA ALA A 30 18.52 -11.61 -52.87
C ALA A 30 19.94 -11.84 -53.39
N ASP A 31 20.95 -11.25 -52.74
CA ASP A 31 22.37 -11.40 -53.07
C ASP A 31 23.02 -12.66 -52.43
N GLY A 32 22.23 -13.45 -51.68
CA GLY A 32 22.68 -14.61 -50.95
C GLY A 32 23.21 -14.31 -49.52
N THR A 33 23.22 -13.06 -49.08
CA THR A 33 23.58 -12.70 -47.71
C THR A 33 22.53 -13.20 -46.74
N VAL A 34 22.92 -13.80 -45.63
CA VAL A 34 22.05 -14.18 -44.53
C VAL A 34 22.39 -13.30 -43.33
N VAL A 35 21.38 -12.60 -42.79
CA VAL A 35 21.50 -11.71 -41.63
C VAL A 35 20.65 -12.28 -40.52
N GLU A 36 21.20 -12.42 -39.32
CA GLU A 36 20.42 -12.73 -38.12
C GLU A 36 19.59 -11.52 -37.74
N LEU A 37 18.32 -11.75 -37.44
CA LEU A 37 17.43 -10.74 -36.89
C LEU A 37 17.59 -10.74 -35.36
N PRO A 38 18.04 -9.62 -34.75
CA PRO A 38 18.22 -9.58 -33.31
C PRO A 38 16.88 -9.79 -32.61
N ALA A 39 16.91 -10.49 -31.49
CA ALA A 39 15.76 -10.54 -30.59
C ALA A 39 15.44 -9.13 -30.10
N VAL A 40 14.14 -8.84 -29.94
CA VAL A 40 13.72 -7.61 -29.29
C VAL A 40 14.03 -7.70 -27.81
N GLU A 41 14.84 -6.80 -27.31
CA GLU A 41 15.10 -6.69 -25.87
C GLU A 41 13.89 -6.09 -25.19
N VAL A 42 13.43 -6.73 -24.10
CA VAL A 42 12.20 -6.34 -23.40
C VAL A 42 12.37 -6.49 -21.88
N ALA A 43 11.62 -5.68 -21.16
CA ALA A 43 11.42 -5.77 -19.71
C ALA A 43 9.93 -5.91 -19.40
N ARG A 44 9.63 -6.44 -18.24
CA ARG A 44 8.27 -6.49 -17.68
C ARG A 44 8.12 -5.36 -16.68
N VAL A 45 7.08 -4.55 -16.79
CA VAL A 45 6.91 -3.33 -15.96
C VAL A 45 5.48 -3.24 -15.48
N GLN A 46 5.29 -3.06 -14.19
CA GLN A 46 4.04 -2.61 -13.58
C GLN A 46 4.22 -1.17 -13.10
N VAL A 47 3.23 -0.32 -13.34
CA VAL A 47 3.20 1.07 -12.84
C VAL A 47 2.07 1.20 -11.83
N ILE A 48 2.36 1.82 -10.68
CA ILE A 48 1.39 2.10 -9.61
C ILE A 48 1.34 3.63 -9.41
N HIS A 49 0.14 4.22 -9.40
CA HIS A 49 -0.01 5.63 -9.12
C HIS A 49 -0.30 5.85 -7.63
N ASN A 50 0.71 6.29 -6.89
CA ASN A 50 0.62 6.57 -5.45
C ASN A 50 0.89 8.05 -5.09
N SER A 51 0.86 8.96 -6.06
CA SER A 51 0.82 10.41 -5.80
C SER A 51 -0.64 10.84 -5.59
N PRO A 52 -0.99 11.52 -4.49
CA PRO A 52 -2.39 11.78 -4.13
C PRO A 52 -3.17 12.63 -5.15
N SER A 53 -2.48 13.43 -5.94
CA SER A 53 -3.06 14.34 -6.94
C SER A 53 -1.97 14.83 -7.90
N PRO A 54 -2.28 15.07 -9.16
CA PRO A 54 -3.56 14.86 -9.86
C PRO A 54 -3.70 13.46 -10.48
N THR A 55 -4.86 13.14 -11.10
CA THR A 55 -4.98 12.12 -12.15
C THR A 55 -4.13 12.55 -13.34
N VAL A 56 -3.43 11.62 -13.97
CA VAL A 56 -2.42 11.97 -14.99
C VAL A 56 -2.57 11.15 -16.26
N ASP A 57 -2.13 11.75 -17.37
CA ASP A 57 -1.83 11.07 -18.60
C ASP A 57 -0.32 10.81 -18.68
N VAL A 58 0.07 9.63 -19.15
CA VAL A 58 1.47 9.26 -19.30
C VAL A 58 1.78 9.02 -20.78
N TYR A 59 2.77 9.73 -21.28
CA TYR A 59 3.29 9.59 -22.63
C TYR A 59 4.63 8.84 -22.61
N ALA A 60 4.86 7.97 -23.57
CA ALA A 60 6.15 7.31 -23.79
C ALA A 60 6.68 7.67 -25.17
N ASN A 61 7.82 8.37 -25.23
CA ASN A 61 8.44 8.85 -26.47
C ASN A 61 7.47 9.64 -27.39
N GLY A 62 6.50 10.35 -26.79
CA GLY A 62 5.51 11.16 -27.51
C GLY A 62 4.17 10.48 -27.78
N ASP A 63 4.05 9.17 -27.60
CA ASP A 63 2.80 8.43 -27.75
C ASP A 63 2.10 8.30 -26.39
N LEU A 64 0.78 8.48 -26.34
CA LEU A 64 -0.02 8.29 -25.12
C LEU A 64 0.03 6.81 -24.71
N LEU A 65 0.56 6.55 -23.50
CA LEU A 65 0.73 5.21 -22.94
C LEU A 65 -0.39 4.88 -21.95
N LEU A 66 -0.70 5.81 -21.04
CA LEU A 66 -1.78 5.67 -20.05
C LEU A 66 -2.63 6.95 -20.12
N ASP A 67 -3.96 6.79 -20.14
CA ASP A 67 -4.98 7.81 -20.19
C ASP A 67 -5.75 7.79 -18.85
N ASP A 68 -6.00 8.96 -18.25
CA ASP A 68 -6.73 9.10 -17.00
C ASP A 68 -6.20 8.19 -15.86
N PHE A 69 -4.88 8.05 -15.71
CA PHE A 69 -4.28 7.20 -14.71
C PHE A 69 -4.46 7.80 -13.31
N ALA A 70 -5.38 7.24 -12.56
CA ALA A 70 -5.86 7.78 -11.29
C ALA A 70 -5.04 7.31 -10.09
N PHE A 71 -5.06 8.10 -9.02
CA PHE A 71 -4.49 7.75 -7.72
C PHE A 71 -5.00 6.39 -7.21
N ARG A 72 -4.10 5.57 -6.65
CA ARG A 72 -4.36 4.21 -6.12
C ARG A 72 -4.78 3.20 -7.19
N THR A 73 -4.39 3.42 -8.45
CA THR A 73 -4.54 2.43 -9.52
C THR A 73 -3.19 1.88 -9.95
N ALA A 74 -3.20 0.72 -10.60
CA ALA A 74 -2.01 0.08 -11.14
C ALA A 74 -2.28 -0.45 -12.55
N THR A 75 -1.22 -0.55 -13.37
CA THR A 75 -1.27 -1.32 -14.62
C THR A 75 -1.07 -2.81 -14.34
N PRO A 76 -1.54 -3.71 -15.20
CA PRO A 76 -0.96 -5.06 -15.23
C PRO A 76 0.53 -4.99 -15.59
N PHE A 77 1.30 -6.02 -15.24
CA PHE A 77 2.64 -6.13 -15.80
C PHE A 77 2.56 -6.17 -17.32
N THR A 78 3.23 -5.23 -17.97
CA THR A 78 3.25 -5.11 -19.42
C THR A 78 4.69 -5.20 -19.95
N THR A 79 4.82 -5.55 -21.22
CA THR A 79 6.12 -5.62 -21.87
C THR A 79 6.48 -4.27 -22.47
N LEU A 80 7.62 -3.72 -22.04
CA LEU A 80 8.20 -2.51 -22.60
C LEU A 80 9.55 -2.80 -23.26
N PRO A 81 9.99 -1.95 -24.25
CA PRO A 81 11.33 -2.07 -24.82
C PRO A 81 12.41 -1.93 -23.74
N ALA A 82 13.47 -2.71 -23.85
CA ALA A 82 14.64 -2.63 -22.98
C ALA A 82 15.88 -2.23 -23.81
N GLY A 83 16.93 -1.79 -23.10
CA GLY A 83 18.19 -1.35 -23.72
C GLY A 83 18.11 -0.03 -24.48
N VAL A 84 16.97 0.68 -24.41
CA VAL A 84 16.74 1.99 -25.05
C VAL A 84 16.22 2.98 -24.04
N ASN A 85 16.54 4.27 -24.24
CA ASN A 85 15.93 5.32 -23.44
C ASN A 85 14.46 5.48 -23.83
N ILE A 86 13.60 5.52 -22.82
CA ILE A 86 12.20 5.90 -22.93
C ILE A 86 12.02 7.20 -22.19
N ASP A 87 11.51 8.22 -22.86
CA ASP A 87 11.15 9.50 -22.25
C ASP A 87 9.68 9.41 -21.80
N LEU A 88 9.48 9.28 -20.47
CA LEU A 88 8.15 9.24 -19.88
C LEU A 88 7.72 10.65 -19.53
N GLY A 89 6.77 11.20 -20.29
CA GLY A 89 6.13 12.47 -20.01
C GLY A 89 4.89 12.29 -19.17
N VAL A 90 4.76 13.06 -18.09
CA VAL A 90 3.56 13.07 -17.23
C VAL A 90 2.83 14.38 -17.42
N ALA A 91 1.55 14.31 -17.80
CA ALA A 91 0.65 15.44 -18.02
C ALA A 91 -0.60 15.32 -17.14
N LEU A 92 -1.42 16.37 -17.10
CA LEU A 92 -2.75 16.30 -16.47
C LEU A 92 -3.70 15.44 -17.33
N ASP A 93 -4.73 14.90 -16.70
CA ASP A 93 -5.81 14.07 -17.28
C ASP A 93 -6.61 14.72 -18.43
N ASN A 94 -6.45 16.00 -18.65
CA ASN A 94 -7.08 16.72 -19.75
C ASN A 94 -6.08 17.08 -20.86
N SER A 95 -4.92 16.43 -20.89
CA SER A 95 -3.91 16.67 -21.92
C SER A 95 -4.42 16.27 -23.32
N SER A 96 -3.93 16.92 -24.32
CA SER A 96 -4.30 16.64 -25.73
C SER A 96 -3.12 16.12 -26.55
N SER A 97 -1.92 16.30 -26.05
CA SER A 97 -0.68 15.88 -26.69
C SER A 97 0.47 15.83 -25.69
N VAL A 98 1.60 15.26 -26.11
CA VAL A 98 2.85 15.25 -25.33
C VAL A 98 3.38 16.66 -25.02
N GLU A 99 2.95 17.69 -25.75
CA GLU A 99 3.36 19.09 -25.51
C GLU A 99 2.77 19.64 -24.21
N ASP A 100 1.72 18.99 -23.66
CA ASP A 100 1.07 19.33 -22.40
C ASP A 100 1.80 18.72 -21.18
N THR A 101 2.92 18.03 -21.39
CA THR A 101 3.71 17.35 -20.34
C THR A 101 4.27 18.35 -19.33
N LEU A 102 4.05 18.08 -18.05
CA LEU A 102 4.54 18.88 -16.92
C LEU A 102 5.96 18.50 -16.49
N VAL A 103 6.26 17.20 -16.55
CA VAL A 103 7.55 16.65 -16.15
C VAL A 103 7.90 15.44 -17.00
N ASN A 104 9.19 15.26 -17.29
CA ASN A 104 9.72 14.13 -18.05
C ASN A 104 10.72 13.33 -17.20
N PHE A 105 10.59 12.00 -17.26
CA PHE A 105 11.49 11.05 -16.63
C PHE A 105 12.15 10.19 -17.71
N PRO A 106 13.45 10.37 -17.98
CA PRO A 106 14.18 9.45 -18.84
C PRO A 106 14.41 8.14 -18.08
N VAL A 107 13.84 7.04 -18.58
CA VAL A 107 13.99 5.71 -18.01
C VAL A 107 14.63 4.76 -19.02
N MET A 108 15.39 3.79 -18.53
CA MET A 108 15.94 2.72 -19.34
C MET A 108 15.83 1.41 -18.58
N PHE A 109 15.11 0.46 -19.16
CA PHE A 109 14.94 -0.88 -18.59
C PHE A 109 16.03 -1.83 -19.12
N GLU A 110 16.47 -2.75 -18.29
CA GLU A 110 17.40 -3.81 -18.70
C GLU A 110 16.64 -5.00 -19.25
N ASN A 111 17.22 -5.64 -20.28
CA ASN A 111 16.62 -6.80 -20.93
C ASN A 111 16.41 -7.97 -19.95
N GLY A 112 15.20 -8.52 -19.96
CA GLY A 112 14.80 -9.68 -19.14
C GLY A 112 14.53 -9.39 -17.67
N LYS A 113 14.63 -8.12 -17.23
CA LYS A 113 14.24 -7.72 -15.87
C LYS A 113 12.74 -7.43 -15.76
N THR A 114 12.25 -7.53 -14.53
CA THR A 114 10.89 -7.15 -14.13
C THR A 114 10.97 -6.00 -13.13
N TYR A 115 10.14 -4.99 -13.33
CA TYR A 115 10.14 -3.74 -12.57
C TYR A 115 8.78 -3.44 -11.96
N VAL A 116 8.79 -2.90 -10.73
CA VAL A 116 7.66 -2.18 -10.16
C VAL A 116 8.06 -0.69 -10.10
N VAL A 117 7.27 0.17 -10.74
CA VAL A 117 7.48 1.62 -10.79
C VAL A 117 6.32 2.28 -10.06
N ILE A 118 6.61 3.10 -9.06
CA ILE A 118 5.59 3.80 -8.27
C ILE A 118 5.73 5.31 -8.48
N ALA A 119 4.71 5.94 -9.05
CA ALA A 119 4.58 7.39 -9.05
C ALA A 119 4.24 7.85 -7.63
N THR A 120 5.09 8.64 -7.02
CA THR A 120 5.03 9.01 -5.61
C THR A 120 5.28 10.49 -5.38
N GLY A 121 5.17 10.95 -4.13
CA GLY A 121 5.38 12.36 -3.79
C GLY A 121 4.19 13.25 -4.18
N ILE A 122 4.39 14.56 -4.09
CA ILE A 122 3.33 15.56 -4.26
C ILE A 122 3.79 16.58 -5.32
N VAL A 123 2.94 16.80 -6.33
CA VAL A 123 3.22 17.79 -7.36
C VAL A 123 3.30 19.20 -6.76
N GLY A 124 4.46 19.85 -6.95
CA GLY A 124 4.73 21.21 -6.47
C GLY A 124 5.20 21.29 -5.01
N ASP A 125 5.28 20.18 -4.30
CA ASP A 125 5.94 20.13 -2.99
C ASP A 125 7.46 20.09 -3.17
N MET A 126 8.20 20.75 -2.26
CA MET A 126 9.66 20.83 -2.34
C MET A 126 10.37 19.83 -1.41
N ASP A 127 9.68 19.35 -0.40
CA ASP A 127 10.22 18.40 0.59
C ASP A 127 9.99 16.96 0.14
N THR A 128 8.84 16.69 -0.49
CA THR A 128 8.45 15.39 -1.06
C THR A 128 7.95 15.55 -2.50
N PRO A 129 8.83 15.98 -3.45
CA PRO A 129 8.40 16.26 -4.81
C PRO A 129 7.90 15.00 -5.54
N PHE A 130 7.03 15.21 -6.53
CA PHE A 130 6.61 14.14 -7.41
C PHE A 130 7.81 13.49 -8.10
N ASP A 131 7.91 12.14 -8.00
CA ASP A 131 9.00 11.35 -8.55
C ASP A 131 8.53 9.92 -8.89
N LEU A 132 9.40 9.15 -9.53
CA LEU A 132 9.21 7.74 -9.82
C LEU A 132 10.15 6.90 -8.95
N ALA A 133 9.59 6.15 -8.00
CA ALA A 133 10.33 5.13 -7.26
C ALA A 133 10.37 3.83 -8.07
N VAL A 134 11.57 3.26 -8.29
CA VAL A 134 11.77 2.10 -9.15
C VAL A 134 12.37 0.94 -8.37
N PHE A 135 11.70 -0.21 -8.42
CA PHE A 135 12.19 -1.48 -7.91
C PHE A 135 12.49 -2.43 -9.08
N ASP A 136 13.74 -2.86 -9.25
CA ASP A 136 14.24 -3.56 -10.44
C ASP A 136 14.31 -5.10 -10.29
N MET A 137 13.72 -5.62 -9.23
CA MET A 137 13.58 -7.06 -8.97
C MET A 137 12.11 -7.46 -8.78
N GLY A 138 11.20 -6.86 -9.57
CA GLY A 138 9.77 -7.14 -9.53
C GLY A 138 9.48 -8.63 -9.77
N GLN A 139 8.39 -9.12 -9.20
CA GLN A 139 7.89 -10.48 -9.37
C GLN A 139 6.44 -10.47 -9.82
N GLU A 140 6.10 -11.34 -10.79
CA GLU A 140 4.73 -11.53 -11.26
C GLU A 140 4.02 -12.71 -10.57
N ALA A 141 4.80 -13.56 -9.89
CA ALA A 141 4.32 -14.73 -9.16
C ALA A 141 5.27 -15.05 -8.01
N ALA A 142 4.76 -15.68 -6.95
CA ALA A 142 5.57 -16.22 -5.89
C ALA A 142 6.38 -17.45 -6.36
N GLY A 143 7.47 -17.73 -5.64
CA GLY A 143 8.30 -18.90 -5.93
C GLY A 143 7.66 -20.23 -5.57
N ASP A 144 6.64 -20.25 -4.70
CA ASP A 144 5.88 -21.40 -4.23
C ASP A 144 4.38 -21.11 -4.33
N ASP A 145 3.57 -22.04 -4.82
CA ASP A 145 2.13 -21.89 -5.00
C ASP A 145 1.32 -21.93 -3.68
N THR A 146 1.97 -22.25 -2.57
CA THR A 146 1.40 -22.18 -1.21
C THR A 146 1.76 -20.91 -0.45
N GLU A 147 2.63 -20.08 -1.00
CA GLU A 147 3.10 -18.82 -0.43
C GLU A 147 2.62 -17.62 -1.24
N VAL A 148 2.71 -16.45 -0.63
CA VAL A 148 2.48 -15.14 -1.26
C VAL A 148 3.73 -14.31 -1.03
N ASP A 149 4.31 -13.77 -2.11
CA ASP A 149 5.46 -12.89 -2.04
C ASP A 149 4.99 -11.43 -1.95
N LEU A 150 5.34 -10.74 -0.87
CA LEU A 150 4.93 -9.37 -0.58
C LEU A 150 6.11 -8.42 -0.70
N LEU A 151 6.03 -7.47 -1.66
CA LEU A 151 6.90 -6.30 -1.76
C LEU A 151 6.24 -5.15 -0.98
N LEU A 152 6.97 -4.47 -0.10
CA LEU A 152 6.44 -3.31 0.61
C LEU A 152 7.09 -2.01 0.09
N TYR A 153 6.26 -0.97 -0.08
CA TYR A 153 6.69 0.40 -0.35
C TYR A 153 6.04 1.39 0.62
N HIS A 154 6.83 2.24 1.24
CA HIS A 154 6.30 3.32 2.10
C HIS A 154 6.12 4.60 1.30
N GLY A 155 4.90 4.87 0.85
CA GLY A 155 4.58 6.01 -0.03
C GLY A 155 3.74 7.12 0.60
N SER A 156 3.53 7.13 1.92
CA SER A 156 2.86 8.22 2.64
C SER A 156 3.89 9.26 3.07
N THR A 157 3.77 10.48 2.55
CA THR A 157 4.79 11.52 2.63
C THR A 157 4.98 12.14 4.02
N ASP A 158 3.94 12.05 4.87
CA ASP A 158 3.88 12.62 6.22
C ASP A 158 3.84 11.58 7.34
N ALA A 159 3.81 10.29 6.98
CA ALA A 159 3.85 9.22 7.97
C ALA A 159 5.29 8.97 8.43
N PRO A 160 5.51 8.71 9.74
CA PRO A 160 6.83 8.35 10.26
C PRO A 160 7.27 6.96 9.78
N ALA A 161 8.54 6.62 10.00
CA ALA A 161 9.03 5.27 9.81
C ALA A 161 8.27 4.29 10.72
N VAL A 162 7.95 3.12 10.18
CA VAL A 162 7.11 2.10 10.84
C VAL A 162 7.70 0.71 10.69
N ASP A 163 7.36 -0.15 11.65
CA ASP A 163 7.47 -1.59 11.50
C ASP A 163 6.11 -2.20 11.17
N VAL A 164 6.12 -3.29 10.42
CA VAL A 164 4.93 -4.09 10.14
C VAL A 164 5.10 -5.47 10.78
N LEU A 165 4.25 -5.76 11.76
CA LEU A 165 4.27 -7.01 12.52
C LEU A 165 3.06 -7.87 12.19
N VAL A 166 3.22 -9.19 12.23
CA VAL A 166 2.10 -10.13 12.25
C VAL A 166 1.60 -10.27 13.69
N ASP A 167 0.30 -10.09 13.93
CA ASP A 167 -0.28 -10.25 15.27
C ASP A 167 -0.03 -11.67 15.81
N GLY A 168 0.59 -11.75 16.98
CA GLY A 168 1.05 -13.02 17.56
C GLY A 168 2.24 -13.68 16.85
N GLY A 169 2.82 -13.01 15.84
CA GLY A 169 3.99 -13.44 15.08
C GLY A 169 5.22 -12.56 15.33
N GLY A 170 6.05 -12.43 14.31
CA GLY A 170 7.24 -11.57 14.30
C GLY A 170 7.08 -10.32 13.43
N THR A 171 8.15 -9.52 13.38
CA THR A 171 8.28 -8.41 12.44
C THR A 171 8.37 -8.95 11.02
N LEU A 172 7.52 -8.45 10.14
CA LEU A 172 7.48 -8.79 8.72
C LEU A 172 8.38 -7.83 7.93
N PHE A 173 8.26 -6.53 8.24
CA PHE A 173 9.08 -5.46 7.68
C PHE A 173 9.51 -4.53 8.82
N ASP A 174 10.77 -4.08 8.79
CA ASP A 174 11.45 -3.39 9.88
C ASP A 174 11.99 -2.04 9.41
N ASP A 175 11.80 -0.98 10.21
CA ASP A 175 12.35 0.37 9.98
C ASP A 175 12.00 0.97 8.59
N VAL A 176 10.76 0.83 8.12
CA VAL A 176 10.36 1.28 6.78
C VAL A 176 10.04 2.77 6.79
N ALA A 177 10.88 3.59 6.18
CA ALA A 177 10.70 5.03 6.04
C ALA A 177 10.09 5.42 4.67
N TYR A 178 9.58 6.66 4.57
CA TYR A 178 9.07 7.19 3.31
C TYR A 178 10.10 7.05 2.16
N GLY A 179 9.65 6.50 1.04
CA GLY A 179 10.46 6.25 -0.14
C GLY A 179 11.15 4.88 -0.17
N ASP A 180 11.12 4.13 0.93
CA ASP A 180 11.78 2.83 1.01
C ASP A 180 10.95 1.73 0.36
N PHE A 181 11.62 0.89 -0.44
CA PHE A 181 11.19 -0.45 -0.75
C PHE A 181 11.82 -1.44 0.23
N GLN A 182 11.00 -2.27 0.85
CA GLN A 182 11.47 -3.51 1.47
C GLN A 182 11.24 -4.66 0.47
N GLY A 183 12.28 -5.43 0.21
CA GLY A 183 12.23 -6.53 -0.78
C GLY A 183 11.17 -7.57 -0.45
N TYR A 184 10.95 -8.50 -1.38
CA TYR A 184 9.92 -9.52 -1.21
C TYR A 184 10.15 -10.38 0.03
N VAL A 185 9.06 -10.54 0.81
CA VAL A 185 8.97 -11.49 1.92
C VAL A 185 7.88 -12.51 1.58
N SER A 186 8.24 -13.80 1.59
CA SER A 186 7.29 -14.88 1.36
C SER A 186 6.56 -15.22 2.66
N VAL A 187 5.24 -15.29 2.59
CA VAL A 187 4.39 -15.71 3.72
C VAL A 187 3.45 -16.82 3.24
N PRO A 188 3.11 -17.83 4.06
CA PRO A 188 2.10 -18.81 3.70
C PRO A 188 0.76 -18.14 3.33
N ALA A 189 0.04 -18.70 2.35
CA ALA A 189 -1.30 -18.23 2.04
C ALA A 189 -2.23 -18.43 3.26
N GLY A 190 -2.84 -17.35 3.76
CA GLY A 190 -3.64 -17.37 4.98
C GLY A 190 -4.21 -16.00 5.35
N ALA A 191 -4.95 -15.94 6.44
CA ALA A 191 -5.47 -14.68 6.97
C ALA A 191 -4.57 -14.15 8.09
N TYR A 192 -4.19 -12.87 7.99
CA TYR A 192 -3.29 -12.20 8.92
C TYR A 192 -3.93 -10.93 9.47
N THR A 193 -3.59 -10.60 10.71
CA THR A 193 -3.71 -9.25 11.23
C THR A 193 -2.32 -8.63 11.23
N LEU A 194 -2.16 -7.53 10.50
CA LEU A 194 -0.92 -6.78 10.40
C LEU A 194 -1.01 -5.56 11.31
N ASN A 195 -0.07 -5.44 12.24
CA ASN A 195 0.04 -4.33 13.17
C ASN A 195 1.14 -3.38 12.68
N LEU A 196 0.80 -2.10 12.51
CA LEU A 196 1.77 -1.05 12.24
C LEU A 196 2.16 -0.42 13.58
N THR A 197 3.45 -0.36 13.83
CA THR A 197 4.06 0.22 15.04
C THR A 197 5.10 1.26 14.65
N PRO A 198 5.47 2.22 15.53
CA PRO A 198 6.64 3.06 15.28
C PRO A 198 7.90 2.21 15.16
N ALA A 199 8.82 2.60 14.29
CA ALA A 199 10.07 1.89 14.01
C ALA A 199 10.96 1.62 15.25
N ASP A 200 10.83 2.42 16.30
CA ASP A 200 11.60 2.30 17.54
C ASP A 200 10.80 1.72 18.72
N ASP A 201 9.52 1.37 18.51
CA ASP A 201 8.63 0.84 19.58
C ASP A 201 7.59 -0.16 19.05
N ASN A 202 7.98 -1.43 18.98
CA ASN A 202 7.09 -2.54 18.58
C ASN A 202 6.01 -2.89 19.62
N SER A 203 6.03 -2.26 20.78
CA SER A 203 5.01 -2.49 21.83
C SER A 203 3.75 -1.63 21.65
N THR A 204 3.85 -0.55 20.87
CA THR A 204 2.74 0.40 20.64
C THR A 204 2.15 0.22 19.24
N VAL A 205 0.99 -0.43 19.14
CA VAL A 205 0.28 -0.56 17.86
C VAL A 205 -0.44 0.74 17.52
N VAL A 206 -0.07 1.35 16.37
CA VAL A 206 -0.71 2.57 15.87
C VAL A 206 -2.03 2.23 15.17
N VAL A 207 -2.00 1.22 14.30
CA VAL A 207 -3.17 0.77 13.52
C VAL A 207 -2.98 -0.69 13.13
N SER A 208 -4.09 -1.42 13.00
CA SER A 208 -4.08 -2.81 12.54
C SER A 208 -4.92 -2.98 11.29
N TYR A 209 -4.46 -3.85 10.38
CA TYR A 209 -5.14 -4.20 9.13
C TYR A 209 -5.39 -5.71 9.03
N GLN A 210 -6.49 -6.09 8.38
CA GLN A 210 -6.76 -7.47 7.97
C GLN A 210 -6.21 -7.69 6.57
N ALA A 211 -5.37 -8.71 6.42
CA ALA A 211 -4.85 -9.18 5.15
C ALA A 211 -5.30 -10.64 4.95
N ASP A 212 -6.36 -10.86 4.18
CA ASP A 212 -6.79 -12.20 3.80
C ASP A 212 -6.07 -12.62 2.52
N LEU A 213 -5.01 -13.41 2.70
CA LEU A 213 -4.20 -13.98 1.62
C LEU A 213 -4.55 -15.45 1.36
N SER A 214 -5.65 -15.99 1.92
CA SER A 214 -6.00 -17.41 1.84
C SER A 214 -6.25 -17.89 0.40
N GLY A 215 -6.66 -16.99 -0.49
CA GLY A 215 -6.87 -17.25 -1.93
C GLY A 215 -5.72 -16.78 -2.83
N ALA A 216 -4.61 -16.30 -2.26
CA ALA A 216 -3.53 -15.62 -2.99
C ALA A 216 -2.26 -16.48 -3.19
N GLY A 217 -2.31 -17.77 -2.84
CA GLY A 217 -1.14 -18.67 -3.03
C GLY A 217 -0.62 -18.64 -4.46
N GLY A 218 0.70 -18.55 -4.62
CA GLY A 218 1.38 -18.41 -5.89
C GLY A 218 1.45 -16.98 -6.44
N LEU A 219 0.82 -15.98 -5.79
CA LEU A 219 0.86 -14.59 -6.23
C LEU A 219 2.03 -13.83 -5.61
N ALA A 220 2.59 -12.89 -6.37
CA ALA A 220 3.38 -11.79 -5.84
C ALA A 220 2.52 -10.53 -5.81
N ALA A 221 2.66 -9.69 -4.79
CA ALA A 221 1.86 -8.46 -4.65
C ALA A 221 2.72 -7.31 -4.12
N THR A 222 2.40 -6.10 -4.55
CA THR A 222 2.99 -4.88 -3.98
C THR A 222 2.03 -4.29 -2.95
N VAL A 223 2.47 -4.21 -1.70
CA VAL A 223 1.76 -3.53 -0.60
C VAL A 223 2.34 -2.14 -0.47
N PHE A 224 1.50 -1.12 -0.39
CA PHE A 224 2.00 0.26 -0.30
C PHE A 224 1.18 1.13 0.65
N ALA A 225 1.89 1.92 1.45
CA ALA A 225 1.31 3.00 2.25
C ALA A 225 0.92 4.16 1.35
N SER A 226 -0.28 4.70 1.50
CA SER A 226 -0.91 5.65 0.57
C SER A 226 -1.76 6.67 1.29
N GLY A 227 -1.72 7.93 0.83
CA GLY A 227 -2.46 9.05 1.43
C GLY A 227 -1.74 9.68 2.62
N PHE A 228 -2.42 10.58 3.34
CA PHE A 228 -1.85 11.41 4.40
C PHE A 228 -2.19 10.88 5.79
N PHE A 229 -1.17 10.76 6.63
CA PHE A 229 -1.28 10.27 8.00
C PHE A 229 -1.89 11.30 8.94
N ASP A 230 -1.72 12.59 8.68
CA ASP A 230 -2.27 13.69 9.49
C ASP A 230 -3.81 13.82 9.40
N GLY A 231 -4.46 13.01 8.55
CA GLY A 231 -5.90 13.02 8.32
C GLY A 231 -6.36 13.96 7.21
N THR A 232 -5.43 14.59 6.49
CA THR A 232 -5.75 15.32 5.25
C THR A 232 -6.27 14.35 4.19
N ASP A 233 -7.20 14.78 3.34
CA ASP A 233 -7.72 13.97 2.24
C ASP A 233 -6.73 13.94 1.05
N PRO A 234 -6.42 12.78 0.49
CA PRO A 234 -6.91 11.44 0.81
C PRO A 234 -6.26 10.84 2.06
N ALA A 235 -7.07 10.35 3.00
CA ALA A 235 -6.58 9.78 4.25
C ALA A 235 -5.69 8.55 4.05
N PHE A 236 -4.79 8.32 5.01
CA PHE A 236 -3.88 7.18 5.04
C PHE A 236 -4.62 5.84 4.95
N GLN A 237 -4.13 4.99 4.08
CA GLN A 237 -4.56 3.60 3.93
C GLN A 237 -3.39 2.74 3.45
N VAL A 238 -3.43 1.44 3.75
CA VAL A 238 -2.53 0.45 3.15
C VAL A 238 -3.26 -0.19 1.97
N TRP A 239 -2.63 -0.15 0.80
CA TRP A 239 -3.17 -0.68 -0.45
C TRP A 239 -2.35 -1.85 -0.95
N VAL A 240 -2.96 -2.68 -1.77
CA VAL A 240 -2.34 -3.81 -2.45
C VAL A 240 -2.54 -3.66 -3.95
N ALA A 241 -1.48 -3.88 -4.73
CA ALA A 241 -1.54 -4.03 -6.17
C ALA A 241 -1.14 -5.46 -6.56
N LEU A 242 -2.01 -6.13 -7.33
CA LEU A 242 -1.77 -7.46 -7.88
C LEU A 242 -1.09 -7.38 -9.25
N PRO A 243 -0.46 -8.46 -9.74
CA PRO A 243 0.22 -8.47 -11.04
C PRO A 243 -0.66 -8.15 -12.24
N ASP A 244 -1.97 -8.37 -12.13
CA ASP A 244 -2.96 -8.07 -13.18
C ASP A 244 -3.42 -6.61 -13.18
N GLY A 245 -2.88 -5.75 -12.29
CA GLY A 245 -3.25 -4.35 -12.13
C GLY A 245 -4.42 -4.10 -11.19
N THR A 246 -5.03 -5.14 -10.63
CA THR A 246 -6.09 -4.97 -9.62
C THR A 246 -5.50 -4.33 -8.37
N THR A 247 -6.16 -3.28 -7.85
CA THR A 247 -5.79 -2.64 -6.60
C THR A 247 -6.96 -2.61 -5.61
N PHE A 248 -6.66 -2.75 -4.32
CA PHE A 248 -7.65 -2.65 -3.25
C PHE A 248 -6.99 -2.23 -1.93
N PRO A 249 -7.73 -1.52 -1.04
CA PRO A 249 -7.25 -1.20 0.30
C PRO A 249 -7.36 -2.41 1.23
N LEU A 250 -6.40 -2.58 2.11
CA LEU A 250 -6.56 -3.47 3.25
C LEU A 250 -7.63 -2.90 4.19
N GLN A 251 -8.44 -3.80 4.74
CA GLN A 251 -9.46 -3.39 5.70
C GLN A 251 -8.83 -3.16 7.07
N LEU A 252 -9.25 -2.09 7.75
CA LEU A 252 -8.89 -1.93 9.15
C LEU A 252 -9.31 -3.19 9.93
N ALA A 253 -8.41 -3.70 10.75
CA ALA A 253 -8.75 -4.77 11.66
C ALA A 253 -9.75 -4.22 12.67
N THR A 254 -11.03 -4.50 12.45
CA THR A 254 -12.10 -4.24 13.41
C THR A 254 -12.14 -5.32 14.50
N ASN A 255 -11.07 -6.06 14.70
CA ASN A 255 -10.89 -6.85 15.89
C ASN A 255 -10.64 -5.89 17.07
N VAL A 256 -11.71 -5.24 17.47
CA VAL A 256 -11.91 -4.94 18.86
C VAL A 256 -11.91 -6.31 19.53
N ARG A 257 -10.73 -6.81 19.98
CA ARG A 257 -10.75 -7.77 21.07
C ARG A 257 -11.59 -7.07 22.12
N THR A 258 -12.81 -7.53 22.28
CA THR A 258 -13.64 -7.00 23.34
C THR A 258 -12.97 -7.42 24.63
N LEU A 259 -12.73 -6.49 25.53
CA LEU A 259 -12.26 -6.79 26.90
C LEU A 259 -13.29 -7.64 27.70
N THR A 260 -14.18 -8.37 27.02
CA THR A 260 -15.27 -9.15 27.64
C THR A 260 -14.77 -10.23 28.58
N ASP A 261 -13.61 -10.82 28.30
CA ASP A 261 -13.05 -11.89 29.15
C ASP A 261 -12.26 -11.34 30.35
N GLN A 262 -11.80 -10.10 30.27
CA GLN A 262 -11.03 -9.40 31.30
C GLN A 262 -11.91 -8.48 32.16
N LEU A 263 -13.14 -8.18 31.72
CA LEU A 263 -14.09 -7.36 32.44
C LEU A 263 -15.23 -8.19 33.02
N GLY A 264 -15.41 -8.13 34.30
CA GLY A 264 -16.63 -8.64 34.94
C GLY A 264 -17.86 -7.84 34.51
N TYR A 265 -17.72 -6.53 34.39
CA TYR A 265 -18.69 -5.65 33.77
C TYR A 265 -18.03 -4.36 33.25
N TYR A 266 -18.73 -3.68 32.29
CA TYR A 266 -18.42 -2.33 31.82
C TYR A 266 -19.73 -1.55 31.66
N ARG A 267 -19.88 -0.45 32.39
CA ARG A 267 -21.12 0.32 32.42
C ARG A 267 -20.84 1.80 32.44
N VAL A 268 -21.61 2.55 31.65
CA VAL A 268 -21.59 4.02 31.58
C VAL A 268 -22.97 4.58 31.90
N ALA A 269 -23.04 5.41 32.93
CA ALA A 269 -24.30 6.00 33.38
C ALA A 269 -24.08 7.41 33.97
N PRO A 270 -25.05 8.32 33.88
CA PRO A 270 -26.31 8.20 33.13
C PRO A 270 -26.09 8.22 31.60
N ASN A 271 -26.97 7.58 30.86
CA ASN A 271 -27.01 7.66 29.40
C ASN A 271 -28.51 7.70 28.97
N PRO A 272 -29.05 8.82 28.48
CA PRO A 272 -28.37 10.09 28.15
C PRO A 272 -27.78 10.84 29.34
N ALA A 273 -26.75 11.66 29.06
CA ALA A 273 -26.01 12.46 30.01
C ALA A 273 -26.09 13.97 29.66
N SER A 274 -26.10 14.85 30.67
CA SER A 274 -26.10 16.31 30.45
C SER A 274 -24.84 17.03 30.94
N SER A 275 -24.12 16.46 31.89
CA SER A 275 -22.95 17.12 32.48
C SER A 275 -21.79 16.17 32.77
N MET A 276 -22.08 15.02 33.36
CA MET A 276 -21.09 14.00 33.72
C MET A 276 -21.61 12.62 33.42
N VAL A 277 -20.70 11.73 33.05
CA VAL A 277 -20.92 10.30 32.99
C VAL A 277 -19.96 9.61 33.96
N GLN A 278 -20.43 8.55 34.59
CA GLN A 278 -19.65 7.66 35.43
C GLN A 278 -19.41 6.37 34.65
N VAL A 279 -18.14 5.99 34.56
CA VAL A 279 -17.65 4.78 33.88
C VAL A 279 -17.25 3.80 34.96
N SER A 280 -18.03 2.74 35.13
CA SER A 280 -17.78 1.71 36.15
C SER A 280 -17.41 0.39 35.46
N TYR A 281 -16.36 -0.25 35.94
CA TYR A 281 -15.88 -1.53 35.39
C TYR A 281 -15.21 -2.37 36.46
N GLU A 282 -15.19 -3.67 36.24
CA GLU A 282 -14.51 -4.65 37.09
C GLU A 282 -13.46 -5.37 36.25
N LEU A 283 -12.22 -5.43 36.74
CA LEU A 283 -11.10 -6.16 36.13
C LEU A 283 -10.92 -7.51 36.79
N SER A 284 -10.80 -8.56 35.97
CA SER A 284 -10.46 -9.93 36.43
C SER A 284 -8.96 -10.17 36.49
N GLU A 285 -8.16 -9.37 35.78
CA GLU A 285 -6.71 -9.42 35.74
C GLU A 285 -6.09 -8.04 35.70
N LYS A 286 -4.76 -7.96 35.84
CA LYS A 286 -3.99 -6.72 35.78
C LYS A 286 -3.90 -6.22 34.35
N LEU A 287 -4.32 -4.96 34.11
CA LEU A 287 -4.30 -4.30 32.78
C LEU A 287 -3.74 -2.89 32.88
N ASP A 288 -3.04 -2.45 31.85
CA ASP A 288 -2.75 -1.05 31.59
C ASP A 288 -3.86 -0.45 30.72
N LEU A 289 -4.53 0.58 31.22
CA LEU A 289 -5.78 1.07 30.67
C LEU A 289 -5.72 2.53 30.26
N GLN A 290 -6.42 2.82 29.17
CA GLN A 290 -6.73 4.18 28.72
C GLN A 290 -8.23 4.34 28.51
N LEU A 291 -8.75 5.52 28.85
CA LEU A 291 -10.12 5.91 28.55
C LEU A 291 -10.12 6.97 27.45
N THR A 292 -10.81 6.68 26.34
CA THR A 292 -10.87 7.57 25.18
C THR A 292 -12.31 7.92 24.82
N LEU A 293 -12.55 9.16 24.41
CA LEU A 293 -13.85 9.63 23.95
C LEU A 293 -13.76 10.16 22.53
N PHE A 294 -14.60 9.64 21.64
CA PHE A 294 -14.71 10.04 20.24
C PHE A 294 -16.07 10.66 19.92
N ASP A 295 -16.12 11.57 18.96
CA ASP A 295 -17.36 12.02 18.35
C ASP A 295 -17.89 11.01 17.31
N ALA A 296 -19.06 11.29 16.71
CA ALA A 296 -19.68 10.44 15.71
C ALA A 296 -18.89 10.29 14.41
N ASN A 297 -17.91 11.18 14.16
CA ASN A 297 -17.03 11.16 12.99
C ASN A 297 -15.70 10.43 13.27
N GLY A 298 -15.53 9.85 14.47
CA GLY A 298 -14.31 9.16 14.89
C GLY A 298 -13.20 10.08 15.38
N ARG A 299 -13.46 11.41 15.56
CA ARG A 299 -12.45 12.34 16.07
C ARG A 299 -12.27 12.14 17.57
N LEU A 300 -11.03 11.95 18.02
CA LEU A 300 -10.69 11.89 19.43
C LEU A 300 -10.91 13.25 20.12
N LEU A 301 -11.73 13.27 21.17
CA LEU A 301 -12.04 14.46 21.95
C LEU A 301 -11.33 14.49 23.29
N GLN A 302 -11.19 13.33 23.94
CA GLN A 302 -10.52 13.19 25.23
C GLN A 302 -9.75 11.87 25.29
N LEU A 303 -8.57 11.92 25.90
CA LEU A 303 -7.76 10.76 26.24
C LEU A 303 -7.33 10.90 27.68
N ARG A 304 -7.56 9.87 28.49
CA ARG A 304 -7.09 9.76 29.86
C ARG A 304 -6.34 8.45 30.05
N ASN A 305 -5.07 8.56 30.37
CA ASN A 305 -4.29 7.39 30.76
C ASN A 305 -4.64 7.02 32.21
N LEU A 306 -5.14 5.82 32.42
CA LEU A 306 -5.49 5.29 33.75
C LEU A 306 -4.33 4.51 34.35
N GLY A 307 -3.32 4.15 33.53
CA GLY A 307 -2.16 3.38 33.92
C GLY A 307 -2.50 1.93 34.30
N GLU A 308 -1.56 1.29 34.94
CA GLU A 308 -1.63 -0.10 35.36
C GLU A 308 -2.61 -0.25 36.55
N GLN A 309 -3.66 -1.07 36.35
CA GLN A 309 -4.68 -1.36 37.35
C GLN A 309 -4.72 -2.86 37.68
N LEU A 310 -4.86 -3.18 38.94
CA LEU A 310 -4.96 -4.57 39.45
C LEU A 310 -6.42 -5.08 39.36
N PRO A 311 -6.67 -6.39 39.48
CA PRO A 311 -8.03 -6.92 39.58
C PRO A 311 -8.84 -6.22 40.67
N GLY A 312 -10.08 -5.82 40.31
CA GLY A 312 -10.97 -5.09 41.22
C GLY A 312 -11.98 -4.20 40.49
N GLU A 313 -12.81 -3.51 41.29
CA GLU A 313 -13.83 -2.58 40.78
C GLU A 313 -13.27 -1.15 40.75
N TYR A 314 -13.58 -0.46 39.65
CA TYR A 314 -13.13 0.92 39.39
C TYR A 314 -14.29 1.79 38.93
N THR A 315 -14.16 3.06 39.17
CA THR A 315 -15.12 4.07 38.72
C THR A 315 -14.38 5.34 38.34
N GLU A 316 -14.59 5.78 37.11
CA GLU A 316 -14.05 7.01 36.54
C GLU A 316 -15.17 7.99 36.22
N GLU A 317 -14.92 9.29 36.46
CA GLU A 317 -15.86 10.36 36.10
C GLU A 317 -15.36 11.12 34.88
N LEU A 318 -16.24 11.31 33.88
CA LEU A 318 -15.96 12.04 32.66
C LEU A 318 -16.91 13.22 32.53
N ASN A 319 -16.35 14.43 32.42
CA ASN A 319 -17.11 15.64 32.19
C ASN A 319 -17.51 15.80 30.72
N VAL A 320 -18.82 15.83 30.43
CA VAL A 320 -19.38 15.97 29.10
C VAL A 320 -20.17 17.29 28.94
N ALA A 321 -20.19 18.17 29.96
CA ALA A 321 -20.97 19.40 29.98
C ALA A 321 -20.61 20.36 28.84
N GLN A 322 -19.38 20.34 28.36
CA GLN A 322 -18.91 21.23 27.31
C GLN A 322 -19.12 20.65 25.90
N LEU A 323 -19.53 19.38 25.80
CA LEU A 323 -19.76 18.74 24.54
C LEU A 323 -21.10 19.17 23.91
N PRO A 324 -21.20 19.36 22.60
CA PRO A 324 -22.47 19.55 21.90
C PRO A 324 -23.43 18.37 22.15
N GLU A 325 -24.74 18.61 21.98
CA GLU A 325 -25.71 17.50 21.94
C GLU A 325 -25.37 16.57 20.78
N GLY A 326 -25.36 15.26 21.04
CA GLY A 326 -24.99 14.29 20.03
C GLY A 326 -24.66 12.91 20.56
N VAL A 327 -24.20 12.07 19.65
CA VAL A 327 -23.74 10.71 19.92
C VAL A 327 -22.20 10.71 20.03
N TYR A 328 -21.70 10.01 21.03
CA TYR A 328 -20.29 9.86 21.33
C TYR A 328 -19.97 8.40 21.63
N PHE A 329 -18.72 8.01 21.44
CA PHE A 329 -18.22 6.67 21.72
C PHE A 329 -17.14 6.75 22.78
N LEU A 330 -17.36 6.06 23.87
CA LEU A 330 -16.44 5.95 25.00
C LEU A 330 -15.81 4.58 24.99
N ASN A 331 -14.49 4.53 24.92
CA ASN A 331 -13.72 3.29 24.89
C ASN A 331 -12.85 3.19 26.12
N LEU A 332 -12.85 2.01 26.73
CA LEU A 332 -11.83 1.56 27.68
C LEU A 332 -10.88 0.66 26.91
N VAL A 333 -9.63 1.08 26.76
CA VAL A 333 -8.63 0.48 25.86
C VAL A 333 -7.49 -0.13 26.66
N SER A 334 -7.04 -1.29 26.27
CA SER A 334 -5.79 -1.91 26.73
C SER A 334 -5.07 -2.60 25.56
N SER A 335 -3.85 -3.08 25.77
CA SER A 335 -3.15 -3.96 24.81
C SER A 335 -3.88 -5.26 24.51
N GLN A 336 -4.84 -5.68 25.34
CA GLN A 336 -5.59 -6.92 25.17
C GLN A 336 -6.97 -6.72 24.51
N GLY A 337 -7.42 -5.48 24.34
CA GLY A 337 -8.70 -5.21 23.69
C GLY A 337 -9.33 -3.87 24.09
N VAL A 338 -10.56 -3.66 23.61
CA VAL A 338 -11.35 -2.44 23.84
C VAL A 338 -12.74 -2.81 24.31
N ALA A 339 -13.23 -2.11 25.33
CA ALA A 339 -14.66 -2.12 25.67
C ALA A 339 -15.26 -0.78 25.21
N ASN A 340 -16.26 -0.84 24.34
CA ASN A 340 -16.91 0.33 23.75
C ASN A 340 -18.31 0.53 24.32
N GLN A 341 -18.67 1.79 24.60
CA GLN A 341 -20.02 2.17 24.99
C GLN A 341 -20.43 3.45 24.27
N ARG A 342 -21.55 3.39 23.54
CA ARG A 342 -22.20 4.57 22.98
C ARG A 342 -22.85 5.39 24.10
N ILE A 343 -22.57 6.70 24.14
CA ILE A 343 -23.23 7.66 25.03
C ILE A 343 -23.98 8.72 24.22
N ILE A 344 -25.06 9.22 24.77
CA ILE A 344 -25.86 10.32 24.21
C ILE A 344 -25.73 11.50 25.15
N VAL A 345 -25.27 12.64 24.62
CA VAL A 345 -25.22 13.91 25.36
C VAL A 345 -26.44 14.73 24.99
N THR A 346 -27.16 15.17 26.01
CA THR A 346 -28.34 16.07 25.90
C THR A 346 -28.17 17.25 26.82
N LYS A 347 -28.79 18.41 26.50
CA LYS A 347 -28.81 19.62 27.34
C LYS A 347 -30.19 19.92 27.83
#